data_09f099401c2ba533fb868e08e88434e7
#
_entry.id   09f099401c2ba533fb868e08e88434e7
#
_cell.length_a   1.000
_cell.length_b   1.000
_cell.length_c   1.000
_cell.angle_alpha   90.00
_cell.angle_beta   90.00
_cell.angle_gamma   90.00
#
_symmetry.space_group_name_H-M   'P 1'
#
loop_
_entity.id
_entity.type
_entity.pdbx_description
1 polymer ?
#
loop_
_entity_poly.entity_id
_entity_poly.type
_entity_poly.pdbx_seq_one_letter_code
_entity_poly.pdbx_strand_id
1 'polypeptide(L)'
;MKRETISLALNRLDERHISDTVVFSPGVMQNSPERIVHMKKKRIITFALAAVLMLALGISAYAIWGIPKWTATHNMENTGEYTSLNELPEVERIVGYDVCLVDRFTNGFAFSKLRVDGLADYDEDYNVLKEYYGVNATYKTANGAEMMLSLSPVSDNSDSQETRAASSGCIIGETEVRIYRDHYKFVPEDYEKTPEDIAAEAGGHYYISFGADQIEERDIVSADVVLNDVNYTFYFDNAAECSDEMLIQMASELMKAANA
;
A
#
# COMPACT_ATOMS: atom_id res chain seq x y z
N MET A 1 -19.76 -12.39 5.94
CA MET A 1 -19.26 -13.77 5.72
C MET A 1 -18.85 -14.30 7.09
N LYS A 2 -19.27 -15.53 7.49
CA LYS A 2 -19.08 -16.00 8.86
C LYS A 2 -17.60 -16.32 9.12
N ARG A 3 -17.08 -15.99 10.32
CA ARG A 3 -15.74 -16.35 10.83
C ARG A 3 -15.32 -17.80 10.50
N GLU A 4 -16.30 -18.71 10.49
CA GLU A 4 -16.12 -20.13 10.15
C GLU A 4 -15.62 -20.39 8.73
N THR A 5 -15.88 -19.49 7.76
CA THR A 5 -15.51 -19.72 6.35
C THR A 5 -14.04 -19.41 6.10
N ILE A 6 -13.46 -18.42 6.80
CA ILE A 6 -12.04 -18.06 6.71
C ILE A 6 -11.20 -19.06 7.50
N SER A 7 -11.65 -19.44 8.72
CA SER A 7 -11.01 -20.47 9.52
C SER A 7 -10.97 -21.82 8.81
N LEU A 8 -12.03 -22.20 8.05
CA LEU A 8 -12.06 -23.41 7.24
C LEU A 8 -11.14 -23.34 6.00
N ALA A 9 -10.91 -22.15 5.44
CA ALA A 9 -9.97 -21.96 4.35
C ALA A 9 -8.51 -22.04 4.85
N LEU A 10 -8.22 -21.51 6.02
CA LEU A 10 -6.90 -21.57 6.66
C LEU A 10 -6.58 -22.99 7.20
N ASN A 11 -7.54 -23.69 7.81
CA ASN A 11 -7.34 -25.07 8.30
C ASN A 11 -7.25 -26.12 7.19
N ARG A 12 -7.48 -25.75 5.92
CA ARG A 12 -7.24 -26.61 4.76
C ARG A 12 -5.84 -26.44 4.16
N LEU A 13 -5.05 -25.46 4.66
CA LEU A 13 -3.62 -25.38 4.36
C LEU A 13 -2.92 -26.46 5.18
N ASP A 14 -2.55 -27.56 4.52
CA ASP A 14 -1.78 -28.66 5.14
C ASP A 14 -0.51 -28.07 5.75
N GLU A 15 -0.25 -28.34 7.05
CA GLU A 15 0.95 -27.87 7.79
C GLU A 15 2.25 -28.16 7.04
N ARG A 16 2.28 -29.19 6.19
CA ARG A 16 3.38 -29.48 5.28
C ARG A 16 3.64 -28.38 4.24
N HIS A 17 2.67 -27.51 3.97
CA HIS A 17 2.84 -26.38 3.04
C HIS A 17 3.40 -25.13 3.74
N ILE A 18 3.25 -25.04 5.07
CA ILE A 18 3.77 -23.93 5.87
C ILE A 18 5.25 -24.15 6.17
N SER A 19 5.66 -25.39 6.53
CA SER A 19 7.05 -25.71 6.86
C SER A 19 8.04 -25.59 5.70
N ASP A 20 7.55 -25.74 4.46
CA ASP A 20 8.41 -25.63 3.27
C ASP A 20 8.67 -24.17 2.83
N THR A 21 7.96 -23.19 3.41
CA THR A 21 8.13 -21.74 3.11
C THR A 21 9.16 -21.08 4.04
N VAL A 22 9.54 -21.74 5.13
CA VAL A 22 10.33 -21.16 6.24
C VAL A 22 11.84 -21.39 6.13
N VAL A 23 12.37 -21.94 5.04
CA VAL A 23 13.82 -22.13 4.91
C VAL A 23 14.42 -21.15 3.93
N PHE A 24 14.52 -19.88 4.35
CA PHE A 24 15.49 -18.95 3.80
C PHE A 24 16.18 -18.22 4.95
N SER A 25 17.23 -18.83 5.49
CA SER A 25 18.21 -18.10 6.32
C SER A 25 19.25 -17.48 5.41
N PRO A 26 19.48 -16.15 5.46
CA PRO A 26 20.60 -15.53 4.78
C PRO A 26 21.87 -15.75 5.61
N GLY A 27 22.59 -16.79 5.30
CA GLY A 27 23.89 -17.04 5.95
C GLY A 27 24.62 -18.19 5.28
N VAL A 28 25.72 -17.82 4.60
CA VAL A 28 26.76 -18.68 4.02
C VAL A 28 26.56 -19.03 2.54
N MET A 29 27.15 -18.19 1.68
CA MET A 29 27.53 -18.61 0.33
C MET A 29 28.51 -19.77 0.42
N GLN A 30 28.06 -20.97 0.13
CA GLN A 30 28.90 -22.07 -0.34
C GLN A 30 28.41 -22.48 -1.73
N ASN A 31 29.30 -22.39 -2.70
CA ASN A 31 29.11 -22.85 -4.06
C ASN A 31 28.62 -24.29 -4.09
N SER A 32 27.37 -24.48 -4.51
CA SER A 32 26.83 -25.79 -4.89
C SER A 32 25.96 -25.61 -6.13
N PRO A 33 25.97 -26.60 -7.06
CA PRO A 33 25.40 -26.43 -8.39
C PRO A 33 23.87 -26.27 -8.33
N GLU A 34 23.40 -25.46 -9.24
CA GLU A 34 22.02 -25.07 -9.47
C GLU A 34 21.01 -26.21 -9.27
N ARG A 35 20.22 -26.13 -8.19
CA ARG A 35 18.93 -26.80 -8.10
C ARG A 35 17.88 -25.79 -8.53
N ILE A 36 17.41 -25.91 -9.75
CA ILE A 36 16.17 -25.24 -10.21
C ILE A 36 15.04 -25.78 -9.33
N VAL A 37 14.62 -25.00 -8.36
CA VAL A 37 13.45 -25.32 -7.53
C VAL A 37 12.22 -24.90 -8.33
N HIS A 38 11.59 -25.88 -9.01
CA HIS A 38 10.26 -25.67 -9.55
C HIS A 38 9.27 -25.42 -8.41
N MET A 39 8.99 -24.17 -8.11
CA MET A 39 7.90 -23.81 -7.20
C MET A 39 6.58 -24.27 -7.80
N LYS A 40 5.84 -25.12 -7.06
CA LYS A 40 4.56 -25.63 -7.52
C LYS A 40 3.57 -24.47 -7.67
N LYS A 41 2.87 -24.38 -8.82
CA LYS A 41 1.92 -23.32 -9.23
C LYS A 41 1.00 -22.81 -8.10
N LYS A 42 0.55 -23.66 -7.17
CA LYS A 42 -0.35 -23.30 -6.06
C LYS A 42 0.22 -22.31 -5.03
N ARG A 43 1.54 -22.16 -4.89
CA ARG A 43 2.17 -21.27 -3.89
C ARG A 43 2.23 -19.83 -4.37
N ILE A 44 2.36 -19.62 -5.67
CA ILE A 44 2.39 -18.30 -6.31
C ILE A 44 1.01 -17.64 -6.19
N ILE A 45 -0.07 -18.42 -6.30
CA ILE A 45 -1.47 -17.95 -6.25
C ILE A 45 -1.80 -17.23 -4.94
N THR A 46 -1.30 -17.70 -3.80
CA THR A 46 -1.64 -17.09 -2.49
C THR A 46 -1.03 -15.70 -2.32
N PHE A 47 0.20 -15.50 -2.79
CA PHE A 47 0.88 -14.21 -2.71
C PHE A 47 0.33 -13.21 -3.75
N ALA A 48 0.00 -13.67 -4.95
CA ALA A 48 -0.60 -12.85 -6.00
C ALA A 48 -1.99 -12.33 -5.60
N LEU A 49 -2.83 -13.19 -5.00
CA LEU A 49 -4.16 -12.77 -4.54
C LEU A 49 -4.10 -11.68 -3.46
N ALA A 50 -3.12 -11.78 -2.55
CA ALA A 50 -2.91 -10.76 -1.52
C ALA A 50 -2.45 -9.42 -2.13
N ALA A 51 -1.53 -9.45 -3.09
CA ALA A 51 -1.03 -8.24 -3.75
C ALA A 51 -2.12 -7.55 -4.60
N VAL A 52 -2.91 -8.32 -5.36
CA VAL A 52 -4.02 -7.80 -6.17
C VAL A 52 -5.13 -7.22 -5.29
N LEU A 53 -5.47 -7.88 -4.18
CA LEU A 53 -6.45 -7.35 -3.22
C LEU A 53 -5.99 -6.03 -2.60
N MET A 54 -4.71 -5.88 -2.30
CA MET A 54 -4.16 -4.64 -1.73
C MET A 54 -4.13 -3.50 -2.76
N LEU A 55 -3.82 -3.77 -4.03
CA LEU A 55 -3.87 -2.79 -5.12
C LEU A 55 -5.31 -2.41 -5.48
N ALA A 56 -6.23 -3.37 -5.55
CA ALA A 56 -7.65 -3.12 -5.82
C ALA A 56 -8.34 -2.32 -4.70
N LEU A 57 -7.79 -2.36 -3.48
CA LEU A 57 -8.29 -1.62 -2.33
C LEU A 57 -7.55 -0.28 -2.10
N GLY A 58 -6.60 0.07 -3.01
CA GLY A 58 -5.84 1.31 -2.91
C GLY A 58 -4.88 1.38 -1.72
N ILE A 59 -4.51 0.23 -1.16
CA ILE A 59 -3.49 0.15 -0.13
C ILE A 59 -2.18 -0.17 -0.84
N SER A 60 -1.22 0.75 -0.77
CA SER A 60 0.13 0.50 -1.26
C SER A 60 0.74 -0.62 -0.43
N ALA A 61 0.77 -1.83 -0.98
CA ALA A 61 1.48 -2.94 -0.38
C ALA A 61 2.98 -2.71 -0.56
N TYR A 62 3.60 -2.11 0.44
CA TYR A 62 5.06 -2.06 0.49
C TYR A 62 5.58 -3.46 0.83
N ALA A 63 5.82 -4.27 -0.19
CA ALA A 63 6.60 -5.48 -0.02
C ALA A 63 8.07 -5.07 0.13
N ILE A 64 8.49 -4.72 1.34
CA ILE A 64 9.88 -4.39 1.63
C ILE A 64 10.60 -5.69 1.96
N TRP A 65 11.58 -6.03 1.16
CA TRP A 65 12.51 -7.13 1.44
C TRP A 65 13.23 -6.86 2.76
N GLY A 66 13.06 -7.73 3.74
CA GLY A 66 13.74 -7.67 5.03
C GLY A 66 12.93 -7.13 6.19
N ILE A 67 11.65 -6.79 6.00
CA ILE A 67 10.79 -6.38 7.10
C ILE A 67 10.03 -7.61 7.61
N PRO A 68 10.12 -7.88 8.92
CA PRO A 68 9.38 -8.97 9.55
C PRO A 68 7.87 -8.70 9.67
N LYS A 69 7.37 -7.56 9.19
CA LYS A 69 5.99 -7.13 9.37
C LYS A 69 5.42 -6.59 8.08
N TRP A 70 4.17 -6.90 7.81
CA TRP A 70 3.42 -6.38 6.68
C TRP A 70 2.01 -6.00 7.12
N THR A 71 1.43 -5.02 6.43
CA THR A 71 0.08 -4.51 6.69
C THR A 71 -0.85 -5.01 5.60
N ALA A 72 -2.04 -5.47 5.99
CA ALA A 72 -3.10 -5.82 5.05
C ALA A 72 -4.46 -5.34 5.56
N THR A 73 -5.44 -5.31 4.64
CA THR A 73 -6.84 -5.11 5.03
C THR A 73 -7.29 -6.24 5.94
N HIS A 74 -7.95 -5.85 7.02
CA HIS A 74 -8.52 -6.77 8.01
C HIS A 74 -10.03 -6.56 8.10
N ASN A 75 -10.77 -7.65 8.26
CA ASN A 75 -12.23 -7.56 8.36
C ASN A 75 -12.63 -7.10 9.76
N MET A 76 -12.80 -5.81 9.94
CA MET A 76 -13.21 -5.17 11.18
C MET A 76 -14.67 -4.69 11.09
N GLU A 77 -15.31 -4.50 12.25
CA GLU A 77 -16.60 -3.81 12.32
C GLU A 77 -16.43 -2.30 12.07
N ASN A 78 -17.53 -1.62 11.74
CA ASN A 78 -17.59 -0.16 11.51
C ASN A 78 -16.85 0.38 10.26
N THR A 79 -16.49 -0.47 9.31
CA THR A 79 -16.05 0.02 7.99
C THR A 79 -17.23 0.58 7.21
N GLY A 80 -17.04 1.72 6.54
CA GLY A 80 -18.12 2.39 5.80
C GLY A 80 -17.60 3.32 4.72
N GLU A 81 -18.53 3.76 3.85
CA GLU A 81 -18.26 4.78 2.84
C GLU A 81 -19.07 6.06 3.16
N TYR A 82 -18.43 7.22 3.05
CA TYR A 82 -18.95 8.53 3.39
C TYR A 82 -18.77 9.46 2.19
N THR A 83 -19.77 10.31 1.91
CA THR A 83 -19.78 11.17 0.73
C THR A 83 -19.77 12.66 1.07
N SER A 84 -19.71 13.00 2.36
CA SER A 84 -19.70 14.38 2.84
C SER A 84 -18.63 14.57 3.90
N LEU A 85 -17.87 15.67 3.81
CA LEU A 85 -16.91 16.06 4.87
C LEU A 85 -17.63 16.44 6.18
N ASN A 86 -18.95 16.68 6.17
CA ASN A 86 -19.71 16.88 7.40
C ASN A 86 -19.80 15.60 8.27
N GLU A 87 -19.45 14.45 7.70
CA GLU A 87 -19.42 13.14 8.38
C GLU A 87 -18.06 12.86 9.05
N LEU A 88 -17.06 13.73 8.88
CA LEU A 88 -15.73 13.56 9.49
C LEU A 88 -15.77 13.31 11.01
N PRO A 89 -16.59 13.98 11.82
CA PRO A 89 -16.64 13.67 13.25
C PRO A 89 -17.04 12.21 13.57
N GLU A 90 -17.86 11.60 12.73
CA GLU A 90 -18.20 10.18 12.87
C GLU A 90 -17.04 9.30 12.44
N VAL A 91 -16.34 9.65 11.36
CA VAL A 91 -15.13 8.95 10.88
C VAL A 91 -14.05 8.97 11.95
N GLU A 92 -13.74 10.15 12.50
CA GLU A 92 -12.73 10.33 13.57
C GLU A 92 -13.06 9.52 14.82
N ARG A 93 -14.35 9.45 15.19
CA ARG A 93 -14.80 8.59 16.28
C ARG A 93 -14.50 7.10 16.04
N ILE A 94 -14.58 6.65 14.79
CA ILE A 94 -14.31 5.26 14.39
C ILE A 94 -12.82 4.98 14.35
N VAL A 95 -12.07 5.87 13.67
CA VAL A 95 -10.63 5.64 13.43
C VAL A 95 -9.76 5.95 14.65
N GLY A 96 -10.24 6.84 15.55
CA GLY A 96 -9.57 7.19 16.79
C GLY A 96 -8.44 8.21 16.65
N TYR A 97 -8.37 8.91 15.52
CA TYR A 97 -7.43 10.01 15.26
C TYR A 97 -8.09 11.11 14.45
N ASP A 98 -7.53 12.32 14.49
CA ASP A 98 -8.04 13.46 13.74
C ASP A 98 -7.80 13.27 12.23
N VAL A 99 -8.83 13.49 11.43
CA VAL A 99 -8.81 13.34 9.98
C VAL A 99 -8.85 14.71 9.31
N CYS A 100 -7.71 15.15 8.79
CA CYS A 100 -7.65 16.39 8.02
C CYS A 100 -7.86 16.10 6.53
N LEU A 101 -8.91 16.65 5.95
CA LEU A 101 -9.20 16.60 4.51
C LEU A 101 -9.49 17.98 3.97
N VAL A 102 -9.06 18.24 2.75
CA VAL A 102 -9.35 19.49 2.01
C VAL A 102 -10.57 19.25 1.13
N ASP A 103 -11.56 20.14 1.17
CA ASP A 103 -12.73 20.04 0.30
C ASP A 103 -12.35 20.09 -1.18
N ARG A 104 -11.44 21.02 -1.52
CA ARG A 104 -10.93 21.18 -2.88
C ARG A 104 -9.49 21.69 -2.87
N PHE A 105 -8.61 21.01 -3.58
CA PHE A 105 -7.28 21.50 -3.87
C PHE A 105 -7.31 22.56 -4.99
N THR A 106 -6.37 23.49 -4.96
CA THR A 106 -6.30 24.60 -5.94
C THR A 106 -6.02 24.12 -7.37
N ASN A 107 -5.46 22.92 -7.54
CA ASN A 107 -5.27 22.26 -8.84
C ASN A 107 -6.54 21.61 -9.40
N GLY A 108 -7.69 21.72 -8.69
CA GLY A 108 -9.01 21.31 -9.16
C GLY A 108 -9.49 19.94 -8.66
N PHE A 109 -8.67 19.17 -7.95
CA PHE A 109 -9.13 17.96 -7.28
C PHE A 109 -10.08 18.30 -6.13
N ALA A 110 -11.31 17.81 -6.20
CA ALA A 110 -12.34 18.00 -5.18
C ALA A 110 -12.65 16.67 -4.51
N PHE A 111 -12.92 16.72 -3.23
CA PHE A 111 -13.39 15.58 -2.45
C PHE A 111 -14.63 14.96 -3.12
N SER A 112 -14.63 13.65 -3.23
CA SER A 112 -15.74 12.89 -3.81
C SER A 112 -16.37 11.95 -2.78
N LYS A 113 -15.55 11.18 -2.10
CA LYS A 113 -15.94 10.24 -1.06
C LYS A 113 -14.73 9.80 -0.24
N LEU A 114 -14.99 9.22 0.91
CA LEU A 114 -13.98 8.49 1.67
C LEU A 114 -14.52 7.12 2.10
N ARG A 115 -13.61 6.19 2.35
CA ARG A 115 -13.89 4.89 2.91
C ARG A 115 -13.02 4.66 4.14
N VAL A 116 -13.63 4.09 5.16
CA VAL A 116 -12.91 3.58 6.34
C VAL A 116 -12.65 2.09 6.12
N ASP A 117 -11.40 1.68 6.22
CA ASP A 117 -10.98 0.29 6.07
C ASP A 117 -10.32 -0.20 7.36
N GLY A 118 -10.61 -1.44 7.75
CA GLY A 118 -9.85 -2.12 8.79
C GLY A 118 -8.50 -2.57 8.26
N LEU A 119 -7.46 -2.31 9.03
CA LEU A 119 -6.08 -2.68 8.74
C LEU A 119 -5.50 -3.50 9.89
N ALA A 120 -4.59 -4.41 9.57
CA ALA A 120 -3.81 -5.10 10.59
C ALA A 120 -2.35 -5.24 10.16
N ASP A 121 -1.47 -5.04 11.14
CA ASP A 121 -0.05 -5.39 11.02
C ASP A 121 0.15 -6.84 11.43
N TYR A 122 0.99 -7.55 10.71
CA TYR A 122 1.27 -8.95 10.91
C TYR A 122 2.78 -9.20 11.12
N ASP A 123 3.10 -10.23 11.89
CA ASP A 123 4.46 -10.75 12.00
C ASP A 123 4.80 -11.74 10.86
N GLU A 124 6.02 -12.30 10.91
CA GLU A 124 6.50 -13.27 9.92
C GLU A 124 5.65 -14.56 9.87
N ASP A 125 5.00 -14.90 10.99
CA ASP A 125 4.15 -16.08 11.16
C ASP A 125 2.66 -15.79 10.87
N TYR A 126 2.36 -14.61 10.30
CA TYR A 126 0.98 -14.15 10.03
C TYR A 126 0.11 -13.96 11.28
N ASN A 127 0.70 -13.78 12.46
CA ASN A 127 -0.07 -13.39 13.62
C ASN A 127 -0.37 -11.89 13.57
N VAL A 128 -1.60 -11.51 13.92
CA VAL A 128 -2.00 -10.11 14.05
C VAL A 128 -1.24 -9.49 15.22
N LEU A 129 -0.46 -8.46 14.95
CA LEU A 129 0.27 -7.68 15.96
C LEU A 129 -0.54 -6.49 16.44
N LYS A 130 -1.21 -5.80 15.50
CA LYS A 130 -2.00 -4.61 15.77
C LYS A 130 -3.13 -4.50 14.76
N GLU A 131 -4.32 -4.15 15.24
CA GLU A 131 -5.47 -3.80 14.39
C GLU A 131 -5.75 -2.30 14.51
N TYR A 132 -6.06 -1.65 13.41
CA TYR A 132 -6.40 -0.23 13.38
C TYR A 132 -7.24 0.10 12.16
N TYR A 133 -7.76 1.32 12.09
CA TYR A 133 -8.51 1.80 10.93
C TYR A 133 -7.66 2.75 10.09
N GLY A 134 -7.80 2.64 8.76
CA GLY A 134 -7.32 3.59 7.80
C GLY A 134 -8.47 4.31 7.10
N VAL A 135 -8.17 5.45 6.51
CA VAL A 135 -9.11 6.21 5.69
C VAL A 135 -8.56 6.35 4.28
N ASN A 136 -9.39 6.08 3.28
CA ASN A 136 -9.06 6.28 1.87
C ASN A 136 -10.04 7.29 1.26
N ALA A 137 -9.60 8.52 1.05
CA ALA A 137 -10.40 9.57 0.43
C ALA A 137 -10.11 9.66 -1.07
N THR A 138 -11.16 9.61 -1.88
CA THR A 138 -11.10 9.78 -3.34
C THR A 138 -11.39 11.24 -3.69
N TYR A 139 -10.53 11.81 -4.49
CA TYR A 139 -10.67 13.14 -5.08
C TYR A 139 -10.79 13.03 -6.59
N LYS A 140 -11.60 13.92 -7.19
CA LYS A 140 -11.83 13.94 -8.64
C LYS A 140 -11.73 15.34 -9.20
N THR A 141 -11.23 15.44 -10.41
CA THR A 141 -11.30 16.68 -11.20
C THR A 141 -12.55 16.70 -12.08
N ALA A 142 -12.89 17.87 -12.63
CA ALA A 142 -14.03 18.01 -13.53
C ALA A 142 -13.90 17.20 -14.84
N ASN A 143 -12.70 16.90 -15.26
CA ASN A 143 -12.40 16.06 -16.43
C ASN A 143 -12.25 14.56 -16.12
N GLY A 144 -12.52 14.15 -14.86
CA GLY A 144 -12.60 12.75 -14.46
C GLY A 144 -11.28 12.15 -14.00
N ALA A 145 -10.20 12.92 -13.89
CA ALA A 145 -8.97 12.41 -13.26
C ALA A 145 -9.24 12.14 -11.77
N GLU A 146 -8.69 11.04 -11.28
CA GLU A 146 -8.87 10.61 -9.89
C GLU A 146 -7.52 10.59 -9.13
N MET A 147 -7.60 10.89 -7.84
CA MET A 147 -6.49 10.75 -6.90
C MET A 147 -7.04 10.17 -5.60
N MET A 148 -6.28 9.31 -4.97
CA MET A 148 -6.57 8.80 -3.64
C MET A 148 -5.65 9.46 -2.61
N LEU A 149 -6.21 9.87 -1.49
CA LEU A 149 -5.48 10.27 -0.29
C LEU A 149 -5.74 9.21 0.79
N SER A 150 -4.71 8.44 1.10
CA SER A 150 -4.76 7.40 2.13
C SER A 150 -4.21 7.95 3.44
N LEU A 151 -4.90 7.66 4.55
CA LEU A 151 -4.52 8.06 5.89
C LEU A 151 -4.41 6.83 6.78
N SER A 152 -3.33 6.76 7.56
CA SER A 152 -3.17 5.74 8.59
C SER A 152 -2.35 6.29 9.76
N PRO A 153 -2.56 5.82 11.00
CA PRO A 153 -1.67 6.17 12.10
C PRO A 153 -0.23 5.79 11.76
N VAL A 154 0.73 6.63 12.18
CA VAL A 154 2.13 6.25 12.10
C VAL A 154 2.32 4.98 12.93
N SER A 155 2.84 3.94 12.30
CA SER A 155 3.15 2.70 12.99
C SER A 155 4.43 2.90 13.81
N ASP A 156 4.47 2.32 15.02
CA ASP A 156 5.70 2.25 15.84
C ASP A 156 6.83 1.47 15.12
N ASN A 157 6.49 0.85 13.98
CA ASN A 157 7.41 0.15 13.08
C ASN A 157 7.86 1.04 11.91
N SER A 158 8.04 2.33 12.14
CA SER A 158 8.49 3.32 11.15
C SER A 158 9.80 2.96 10.45
N ASP A 159 10.59 2.03 11.00
CA ASP A 159 11.77 1.44 10.32
C ASP A 159 11.42 0.88 8.93
N SER A 160 10.13 0.56 8.69
CA SER A 160 9.68 0.06 7.38
C SER A 160 9.57 1.16 6.31
N GLN A 161 9.34 2.40 6.70
CA GLN A 161 9.28 3.52 5.76
C GLN A 161 10.69 4.05 5.40
N GLU A 162 11.70 3.82 6.24
CA GLU A 162 13.07 4.27 5.99
C GLU A 162 13.79 3.47 4.88
N THR A 163 13.30 2.29 4.53
CA THR A 163 14.00 1.39 3.59
C THR A 163 13.74 1.71 2.13
N ARG A 164 12.64 2.42 1.79
CA ARG A 164 12.35 2.83 0.41
C ARG A 164 12.97 4.20 0.13
N ALA A 165 13.91 4.26 -0.81
CA ALA A 165 14.47 5.52 -1.24
C ALA A 165 13.41 6.36 -1.97
N ALA A 166 13.18 7.61 -1.53
CA ALA A 166 12.34 8.53 -2.26
C ALA A 166 13.00 8.91 -3.60
N SER A 167 12.20 9.02 -4.67
CA SER A 167 12.66 9.50 -5.97
C SER A 167 13.00 10.98 -5.93
N SER A 168 12.25 11.75 -5.14
CA SER A 168 12.45 13.17 -4.88
C SER A 168 11.72 13.57 -3.59
N GLY A 169 11.83 14.82 -3.17
CA GLY A 169 11.09 15.34 -2.03
C GLY A 169 11.54 16.73 -1.64
N CYS A 170 10.90 17.28 -0.62
CA CYS A 170 11.26 18.57 -0.07
C CYS A 170 10.89 18.65 1.42
N ILE A 171 11.37 19.70 2.08
CA ILE A 171 10.99 20.05 3.45
C ILE A 171 10.12 21.31 3.39
N ILE A 172 8.94 21.26 3.99
CA ILE A 172 8.01 22.38 4.14
C ILE A 172 7.91 22.69 5.64
N GLY A 173 8.55 23.76 6.07
CA GLY A 173 8.70 24.03 7.50
C GLY A 173 9.59 22.97 8.17
N GLU A 174 9.01 22.19 9.07
CA GLU A 174 9.68 21.07 9.74
C GLU A 174 9.24 19.70 9.20
N THR A 175 8.31 19.67 8.23
CA THR A 175 7.71 18.45 7.70
C THR A 175 8.37 18.05 6.38
N GLU A 176 8.80 16.80 6.30
CA GLU A 176 9.31 16.20 5.08
C GLU A 176 8.14 15.70 4.20
N VAL A 177 8.21 16.02 2.92
CA VAL A 177 7.37 15.44 1.87
C VAL A 177 8.26 14.55 1.01
N ARG A 178 7.97 13.26 0.97
CA ARG A 178 8.71 12.27 0.19
C ARG A 178 7.89 11.85 -1.03
N ILE A 179 8.48 11.88 -2.20
CA ILE A 179 7.82 11.55 -3.46
C ILE A 179 8.45 10.29 -4.03
N TYR A 180 7.61 9.37 -4.48
CA TYR A 180 8.00 8.10 -5.06
C TYR A 180 7.40 7.97 -6.46
N ARG A 181 8.22 7.51 -7.39
CA ARG A 181 7.82 7.23 -8.78
C ARG A 181 8.18 5.80 -9.08
N ASP A 182 7.16 4.96 -9.18
CA ASP A 182 7.33 3.53 -9.33
C ASP A 182 6.67 3.04 -10.59
N HIS A 183 7.32 2.09 -11.22
CA HIS A 183 6.79 1.37 -12.35
C HIS A 183 6.24 0.03 -11.92
N TYR A 184 4.98 -0.23 -12.21
CA TYR A 184 4.31 -1.49 -11.93
C TYR A 184 4.02 -2.23 -13.22
N LYS A 185 4.41 -3.51 -13.26
CA LYS A 185 4.03 -4.47 -14.28
C LYS A 185 3.07 -5.48 -13.68
N PHE A 186 1.80 -5.37 -14.04
CA PHE A 186 0.76 -6.34 -13.68
C PHE A 186 0.83 -7.50 -14.65
N VAL A 187 0.79 -8.72 -14.12
CA VAL A 187 0.98 -9.92 -14.94
C VAL A 187 0.03 -11.04 -14.51
N PRO A 188 -0.31 -11.99 -15.42
CA PRO A 188 -1.05 -13.20 -15.07
C PRO A 188 -0.35 -14.02 -13.97
N GLU A 189 -1.14 -14.85 -13.27
CA GLU A 189 -0.62 -15.70 -12.18
C GLU A 189 0.49 -16.65 -12.60
N ASP A 190 0.48 -17.09 -13.85
CA ASP A 190 1.44 -18.05 -14.41
C ASP A 190 2.60 -17.36 -15.15
N TYR A 191 2.72 -16.04 -15.04
CA TYR A 191 3.81 -15.29 -15.65
C TYR A 191 5.16 -15.71 -15.05
N GLU A 192 6.14 -15.98 -15.92
CA GLU A 192 7.53 -16.24 -15.54
C GLU A 192 8.34 -14.95 -15.73
N LYS A 193 8.95 -14.44 -14.64
CA LYS A 193 9.79 -13.25 -14.70
C LYS A 193 10.95 -13.47 -15.67
N THR A 194 11.15 -12.50 -16.54
CA THR A 194 12.31 -12.48 -17.44
C THR A 194 13.58 -12.03 -16.69
N PRO A 195 14.79 -12.27 -17.24
CA PRO A 195 16.00 -11.71 -16.67
C PRO A 195 15.98 -10.18 -16.55
N GLU A 196 15.29 -9.50 -17.47
CA GLU A 196 15.09 -8.05 -17.49
C GLU A 196 14.20 -7.61 -16.33
N ASP A 197 13.13 -8.35 -16.04
CA ASP A 197 12.24 -8.09 -14.90
C ASP A 197 13.01 -8.19 -13.57
N ILE A 198 13.81 -9.24 -13.42
CA ILE A 198 14.63 -9.46 -12.21
C ILE A 198 15.64 -8.33 -12.03
N ALA A 199 16.27 -7.90 -13.10
CA ALA A 199 17.22 -6.79 -13.08
C ALA A 199 16.54 -5.45 -12.75
N ALA A 200 15.33 -5.21 -13.27
CA ALA A 200 14.57 -4.01 -13.02
C ALA A 200 14.10 -3.92 -11.56
N GLU A 201 13.57 -5.02 -10.98
CA GLU A 201 13.17 -5.07 -9.56
C GLU A 201 14.35 -4.79 -8.61
N ALA A 202 15.56 -5.18 -8.98
CA ALA A 202 16.75 -4.88 -8.18
C ALA A 202 17.05 -3.37 -8.08
N GLY A 203 16.49 -2.55 -8.97
CA GLY A 203 16.59 -1.08 -8.94
C GLY A 203 15.72 -0.39 -7.89
N GLY A 204 14.75 -1.10 -7.27
CA GLY A 204 13.95 -0.62 -6.15
C GLY A 204 12.76 0.26 -6.50
N HIS A 205 12.50 0.53 -7.80
CA HIS A 205 11.36 1.32 -8.28
C HIS A 205 10.57 0.62 -9.39
N TYR A 206 10.76 -0.67 -9.53
CA TYR A 206 10.04 -1.51 -10.46
C TYR A 206 9.45 -2.70 -9.71
N TYR A 207 8.16 -2.92 -9.86
CA TYR A 207 7.43 -3.92 -9.13
C TYR A 207 6.60 -4.79 -10.07
N ILE A 208 6.62 -6.11 -9.85
CA ILE A 208 5.77 -7.05 -10.61
C ILE A 208 4.64 -7.53 -9.71
N SER A 209 3.41 -7.27 -10.13
CA SER A 209 2.19 -7.67 -9.45
C SER A 209 1.49 -8.77 -10.24
N PHE A 210 1.28 -9.92 -9.61
CA PHE A 210 0.64 -11.09 -10.20
C PHE A 210 -0.88 -11.10 -9.98
N GLY A 211 -1.62 -11.73 -10.90
CA GLY A 211 -3.05 -11.94 -10.80
C GLY A 211 -3.88 -11.07 -11.72
N ALA A 212 -3.27 -10.36 -12.64
CA ALA A 212 -3.96 -9.67 -13.72
C ALA A 212 -4.39 -10.65 -14.82
N ASP A 213 -5.43 -10.30 -15.58
CA ASP A 213 -5.87 -11.10 -16.73
C ASP A 213 -4.91 -11.01 -17.91
N GLN A 214 -4.17 -9.91 -18.01
CA GLN A 214 -3.22 -9.61 -19.06
C GLN A 214 -2.06 -8.76 -18.52
N ILE A 215 -0.95 -8.72 -19.29
CA ILE A 215 0.18 -7.87 -18.93
C ILE A 215 -0.22 -6.41 -19.15
N GLU A 216 -0.07 -5.61 -18.10
CA GLU A 216 -0.30 -4.17 -18.10
C GLU A 216 0.80 -3.47 -17.32
N GLU A 217 1.30 -2.36 -17.84
CA GLU A 217 2.32 -1.55 -17.18
C GLU A 217 1.75 -0.18 -16.82
N ARG A 218 2.05 0.31 -15.61
CA ARG A 218 1.60 1.60 -15.09
C ARG A 218 2.70 2.28 -14.30
N ASP A 219 2.82 3.59 -14.52
CA ASP A 219 3.64 4.44 -13.68
C ASP A 219 2.78 5.04 -12.58
N ILE A 220 3.11 4.71 -11.35
CA ILE A 220 2.42 5.15 -10.16
C ILE A 220 3.26 6.20 -9.46
N VAL A 221 2.62 7.30 -9.06
CA VAL A 221 3.26 8.34 -8.24
C VAL A 221 2.57 8.40 -6.90
N SER A 222 3.35 8.41 -5.84
CA SER A 222 2.85 8.69 -4.50
C SER A 222 3.68 9.76 -3.80
N ALA A 223 3.05 10.47 -2.86
CA ALA A 223 3.75 11.39 -1.99
C ALA A 223 3.27 11.20 -0.55
N ASP A 224 4.24 11.02 0.35
CA ASP A 224 4.00 10.81 1.77
C ASP A 224 4.30 12.07 2.57
N VAL A 225 3.43 12.38 3.52
CA VAL A 225 3.62 13.42 4.52
C VAL A 225 3.06 12.96 5.85
N VAL A 226 3.80 13.18 6.94
CA VAL A 226 3.33 12.87 8.30
C VAL A 226 2.86 14.15 8.97
N LEU A 227 1.61 14.18 9.43
CA LEU A 227 1.00 15.27 10.16
C LEU A 227 0.31 14.73 11.41
N ASN A 228 0.65 15.25 12.59
CA ASN A 228 0.02 14.87 13.87
C ASN A 228 -0.06 13.34 14.09
N ASP A 229 1.06 12.64 13.87
CA ASP A 229 1.18 11.18 14.00
C ASP A 229 0.28 10.37 13.03
N VAL A 230 -0.21 11.01 11.97
CA VAL A 230 -0.94 10.38 10.87
C VAL A 230 -0.12 10.49 9.59
N ASN A 231 0.08 9.38 8.91
CA ASN A 231 0.67 9.34 7.59
C ASN A 231 -0.39 9.60 6.53
N TYR A 232 -0.15 10.57 5.68
CA TYR A 232 -0.98 10.93 4.52
C TYR A 232 -0.22 10.57 3.25
N THR A 233 -0.77 9.67 2.45
CA THR A 233 -0.21 9.28 1.16
C THR A 233 -1.12 9.72 0.02
N PHE A 234 -0.67 10.68 -0.78
CA PHE A 234 -1.27 10.99 -2.08
C PHE A 234 -0.88 9.90 -3.07
N TYR A 235 -1.84 9.39 -3.81
CA TYR A 235 -1.64 8.30 -4.75
C TYR A 235 -2.28 8.60 -6.10
N PHE A 236 -1.48 8.51 -7.16
CA PHE A 236 -1.89 8.73 -8.55
C PHE A 236 -1.54 7.52 -9.41
N ASP A 237 -2.54 6.98 -10.07
CA ASP A 237 -2.42 5.79 -10.94
C ASP A 237 -1.91 6.15 -12.35
N ASN A 238 -1.70 7.43 -12.63
CA ASN A 238 -1.11 7.93 -13.89
C ASN A 238 -0.06 8.99 -13.60
N ALA A 239 1.20 8.60 -13.64
CA ALA A 239 2.33 9.48 -13.38
C ALA A 239 2.49 10.63 -14.39
N ALA A 240 1.98 10.49 -15.62
CA ALA A 240 2.19 11.47 -16.67
C ALA A 240 1.52 12.83 -16.39
N GLU A 241 0.52 12.83 -15.52
CA GLU A 241 -0.27 14.03 -15.16
C GLU A 241 0.15 14.62 -13.80
N CYS A 242 1.17 14.05 -13.13
CA CYS A 242 1.53 14.40 -11.78
C CYS A 242 2.98 14.89 -11.69
N SER A 243 3.16 16.22 -11.54
CA SER A 243 4.48 16.79 -11.29
C SER A 243 4.78 16.86 -9.78
N ASP A 244 6.08 16.91 -9.44
CA ASP A 244 6.52 17.07 -8.05
C ASP A 244 5.99 18.37 -7.44
N GLU A 245 5.98 19.48 -8.23
CA GLU A 245 5.44 20.77 -7.78
C GLU A 245 3.96 20.67 -7.41
N MET A 246 3.17 19.90 -8.18
CA MET A 246 1.76 19.68 -7.88
C MET A 246 1.59 18.94 -6.56
N LEU A 247 2.35 17.89 -6.32
CA LEU A 247 2.31 17.11 -5.08
C LEU A 247 2.74 17.95 -3.87
N ILE A 248 3.83 18.70 -4.00
CA ILE A 248 4.33 19.62 -2.96
C ILE A 248 3.28 20.69 -2.65
N GLN A 249 2.63 21.25 -3.66
CA GLN A 249 1.55 22.21 -3.46
C GLN A 249 0.38 21.56 -2.70
N MET A 250 -0.09 20.39 -3.09
CA MET A 250 -1.19 19.69 -2.41
C MET A 250 -0.82 19.35 -0.96
N ALA A 251 0.39 18.86 -0.70
CA ALA A 251 0.87 18.63 0.65
C ALA A 251 0.87 19.94 1.47
N SER A 252 1.33 21.05 0.88
CA SER A 252 1.29 22.35 1.54
C SER A 252 -0.12 22.84 1.87
N GLU A 253 -1.11 22.58 0.99
CA GLU A 253 -2.51 22.91 1.24
C GLU A 253 -3.10 22.07 2.36
N LEU A 254 -2.80 20.76 2.37
CA LEU A 254 -3.20 19.84 3.44
C LEU A 254 -2.62 20.27 4.79
N MET A 255 -1.31 20.59 4.83
CA MET A 255 -0.64 21.07 6.05
C MET A 255 -1.24 22.35 6.59
N LYS A 256 -1.64 23.29 5.71
CA LYS A 256 -2.33 24.51 6.12
C LYS A 256 -3.70 24.22 6.71
N ALA A 257 -4.44 23.29 6.12
CA ALA A 257 -5.74 22.86 6.64
C ALA A 257 -5.61 22.16 8.00
N ALA A 258 -4.58 21.35 8.21
CA ALA A 258 -4.33 20.68 9.48
C ALA A 258 -3.90 21.63 10.62
N ASN A 259 -3.48 22.86 10.30
CA ASN A 259 -3.05 23.87 11.27
C ASN A 259 -4.08 25.02 11.44
N ALA A 260 -5.25 24.93 10.81
CA ALA A 260 -6.31 25.96 10.85
C ALA A 260 -7.31 25.70 11.97
#